data_e4b7dfa696b797ab8bd3c9dd858210a9
#
_entry.id   e4b7dfa696b797ab8bd3c9dd858210a9
#
_cell.length_a   1.000
_cell.length_b   1.000
_cell.length_c   1.000
_cell.angle_alpha   90.00
_cell.angle_beta   90.00
_cell.angle_gamma   90.00
#
_symmetry.space_group_name_H-M   'P 1'
#
loop_
_entity.id
_entity.type
_entity.pdbx_description
1 polymer ?
#
loop_
_entity_poly.entity_id
_entity_poly.type
_entity_poly.pdbx_seq_one_letter_code
_entity_poly.pdbx_strand_id
1 'polypeptide(L)'
;MIKVALVAAVALAPVAWFALAPGDASAPSPAEIAASAPPGDWIDIPESELLLMETAEGGRVVIQMASEFAPVHVGNIRKIAAARWWDGTSINRVQDNYVVQWGDATERKTLPEGVIAKPAAEYFRPVKGLSPDWIDWPDPYAKRTGFWKGWPVGGDGDNIWLTHCYGMVGVGRNLAPDTGSGAELYAVIGHAPRHLDRNIALVGRVIEGMEFLASRPRGTGDLGFYTDGQQRIAIGSIKPMSDAEAGAKSRYQYLSSKSFSAYRDARANRRDPFFNVPAGGADVCNIPVPIRRAS
;
A
#
# COMPACT_ATOMS: atom_id res chain seq x y z
N MET A 1 -4.59 74.14 43.21
CA MET A 1 -4.50 72.65 43.03
C MET A 1 -4.54 72.35 41.54
N ILE A 2 -3.37 72.15 40.93
CA ILE A 2 -3.25 71.92 39.49
C ILE A 2 -3.17 70.36 39.30
N LYS A 3 -4.18 69.80 38.55
CA LYS A 3 -4.17 68.42 38.19
C LYS A 3 -3.34 68.22 36.91
N VAL A 4 -2.23 67.55 37.03
CA VAL A 4 -1.44 67.11 35.86
C VAL A 4 -2.02 65.79 35.35
N ALA A 5 -2.50 65.78 34.13
CA ALA A 5 -2.94 64.56 33.44
C ALA A 5 -1.74 63.91 32.73
N LEU A 6 -1.40 62.67 33.15
CA LEU A 6 -0.38 61.86 32.48
C LEU A 6 -1.02 61.19 31.24
N VAL A 7 -0.56 61.57 30.05
CA VAL A 7 -0.92 60.90 28.80
C VAL A 7 0.10 59.80 28.58
N ALA A 8 -0.34 58.53 28.68
CA ALA A 8 0.49 57.35 28.35
C ALA A 8 0.47 57.16 26.81
N ALA A 9 1.61 57.36 26.19
CA ALA A 9 1.81 57.04 24.80
C ALA A 9 2.00 55.52 24.63
N VAL A 10 1.03 54.85 24.00
CA VAL A 10 1.15 53.47 23.61
C VAL A 10 2.00 53.38 22.34
N ALA A 11 3.22 52.91 22.46
CA ALA A 11 4.08 52.61 21.31
C ALA A 11 3.58 51.37 20.61
N LEU A 12 2.97 51.51 19.42
CA LEU A 12 2.68 50.40 18.53
C LEU A 12 4.01 49.90 17.92
N ALA A 13 4.48 48.70 18.37
CA ALA A 13 5.57 48.01 17.71
C ALA A 13 5.12 47.55 16.31
N PRO A 14 5.93 47.75 15.26
CA PRO A 14 5.60 47.27 13.94
C PRO A 14 5.61 45.72 13.97
N VAL A 15 4.49 45.09 13.62
CA VAL A 15 4.43 43.68 13.34
C VAL A 15 5.23 43.45 12.04
N ALA A 16 6.47 42.95 12.22
CA ALA A 16 7.25 42.52 11.07
C ALA A 16 6.55 41.31 10.45
N TRP A 17 5.92 41.51 9.34
CA TRP A 17 5.50 40.43 8.44
C TRP A 17 6.79 39.78 7.93
N PHE A 18 7.16 38.62 8.50
CA PHE A 18 8.13 37.76 7.87
C PHE A 18 7.47 37.29 6.56
N ALA A 19 7.80 37.92 5.46
CA ALA A 19 7.59 37.34 4.14
C ALA A 19 8.40 36.05 4.13
N LEU A 20 7.71 34.88 4.16
CA LEU A 20 8.34 33.60 3.86
C LEU A 20 9.06 33.80 2.53
N ALA A 21 10.37 33.57 2.52
CA ALA A 21 11.11 33.53 1.27
C ALA A 21 10.38 32.56 0.34
N PRO A 22 10.18 32.92 -0.95
CA PRO A 22 9.62 31.98 -1.90
C PRO A 22 10.45 30.71 -1.81
N GLY A 23 9.80 29.58 -1.51
CA GLY A 23 10.48 28.29 -1.55
C GLY A 23 11.16 28.16 -2.90
N ASP A 24 12.33 27.50 -2.94
CA ASP A 24 13.16 27.41 -4.15
C ASP A 24 12.25 27.03 -5.33
N ALA A 25 11.91 28.01 -6.17
CA ALA A 25 10.92 27.88 -7.24
C ALA A 25 11.38 26.91 -8.36
N SER A 26 12.53 26.28 -8.15
CA SER A 26 13.17 25.34 -9.08
C SER A 26 13.20 23.88 -8.58
N ALA A 27 12.68 23.57 -7.39
CA ALA A 27 12.71 22.19 -6.89
C ALA A 27 11.75 21.31 -7.72
N PRO A 28 12.24 20.18 -8.27
CA PRO A 28 11.38 19.30 -9.07
C PRO A 28 10.32 18.61 -8.19
N SER A 29 9.14 18.45 -8.76
CA SER A 29 8.08 17.66 -8.14
C SER A 29 8.43 16.17 -8.10
N PRO A 30 7.83 15.37 -7.20
CA PRO A 30 8.02 13.93 -7.20
C PRO A 30 7.69 13.26 -8.55
N ALA A 31 6.69 13.75 -9.26
CA ALA A 31 6.30 13.22 -10.57
C ALA A 31 7.41 13.47 -11.61
N GLU A 32 8.02 14.66 -11.63
CA GLU A 32 9.13 14.98 -12.52
C GLU A 32 10.37 14.16 -12.21
N ILE A 33 10.67 13.92 -10.93
CA ILE A 33 11.79 13.05 -10.51
C ILE A 33 11.57 11.63 -11.02
N ALA A 34 10.38 11.06 -10.83
CA ALA A 34 10.07 9.71 -11.30
C ALA A 34 10.11 9.63 -12.84
N ALA A 35 9.58 10.65 -13.54
CA ALA A 35 9.56 10.67 -15.00
C ALA A 35 10.96 10.81 -15.62
N SER A 36 11.86 11.54 -14.97
CA SER A 36 13.25 11.75 -15.42
C SER A 36 14.24 10.70 -14.93
N ALA A 37 13.80 9.73 -14.11
CA ALA A 37 14.66 8.70 -13.56
C ALA A 37 15.28 7.85 -14.68
N PRO A 38 16.62 7.65 -14.67
CA PRO A 38 17.30 6.87 -15.69
C PRO A 38 16.84 5.41 -15.68
N PRO A 39 16.89 4.70 -16.82
CA PRO A 39 16.45 3.30 -16.92
C PRO A 39 17.07 2.38 -15.86
N GLY A 40 18.33 2.59 -15.48
CA GLY A 40 19.06 1.79 -14.49
C GLY A 40 18.55 1.95 -13.05
N ASP A 41 17.71 2.95 -12.76
CA ASP A 41 17.09 3.14 -11.45
C ASP A 41 15.73 2.41 -11.31
N TRP A 42 15.29 1.76 -12.39
CA TRP A 42 14.07 0.96 -12.41
C TRP A 42 14.40 -0.54 -12.32
N ILE A 43 13.88 -1.20 -11.30
CA ILE A 43 14.13 -2.62 -11.04
C ILE A 43 12.94 -3.44 -11.52
N ASP A 44 13.21 -4.46 -12.33
CA ASP A 44 12.18 -5.39 -12.81
C ASP A 44 11.54 -6.15 -11.64
N ILE A 45 10.21 -6.24 -11.65
CA ILE A 45 9.45 -7.11 -10.78
C ILE A 45 9.40 -8.48 -11.47
N PRO A 46 9.90 -9.56 -10.83
CA PRO A 46 9.85 -10.88 -11.43
C PRO A 46 8.43 -11.31 -11.78
N GLU A 47 8.20 -11.85 -12.98
CA GLU A 47 6.90 -12.34 -13.42
C GLU A 47 6.31 -13.37 -12.44
N SER A 48 7.17 -14.18 -11.82
CA SER A 48 6.79 -15.16 -10.79
C SER A 48 6.20 -14.54 -9.52
N GLU A 49 6.40 -13.24 -9.31
CA GLU A 49 5.81 -12.48 -8.19
C GLU A 49 4.51 -11.77 -8.59
N LEU A 50 3.99 -11.99 -9.79
CA LEU A 50 2.79 -11.30 -10.28
C LEU A 50 1.60 -12.24 -10.37
N LEU A 51 0.45 -11.76 -9.86
CA LEU A 51 -0.87 -12.35 -10.09
C LEU A 51 -1.71 -11.39 -10.94
N LEU A 52 -2.47 -11.95 -11.87
CA LEU A 52 -3.48 -11.24 -12.65
C LEU A 52 -4.86 -11.68 -12.18
N MET A 53 -5.65 -10.72 -11.69
CA MET A 53 -7.08 -10.87 -11.45
C MET A 53 -7.86 -10.26 -12.61
N GLU A 54 -8.81 -11.00 -13.12
CA GLU A 54 -9.79 -10.55 -14.12
C GLU A 54 -11.20 -10.80 -13.59
N THR A 55 -12.04 -9.78 -13.62
CA THR A 55 -13.44 -9.89 -13.18
C THR A 55 -14.37 -10.07 -14.34
N ALA A 56 -15.58 -10.58 -14.09
CA ALA A 56 -16.61 -10.76 -15.11
C ALA A 56 -17.06 -9.44 -15.78
N GLU A 57 -16.85 -8.31 -15.09
CA GLU A 57 -17.15 -6.96 -15.59
C GLU A 57 -16.00 -6.34 -16.40
N GLY A 58 -14.93 -7.09 -16.68
CA GLY A 58 -13.77 -6.61 -17.43
C GLY A 58 -12.76 -5.84 -16.55
N GLY A 59 -12.91 -5.87 -15.25
CA GLY A 59 -11.91 -5.30 -14.32
C GLY A 59 -10.61 -6.11 -14.38
N ARG A 60 -9.48 -5.41 -14.49
CA ARG A 60 -8.14 -5.97 -14.50
C ARG A 60 -7.36 -5.44 -13.30
N VAL A 61 -6.82 -6.33 -12.49
CA VAL A 61 -6.01 -5.98 -11.32
C VAL A 61 -4.74 -6.82 -11.34
N VAL A 62 -3.58 -6.17 -11.15
CA VAL A 62 -2.30 -6.86 -11.02
C VAL A 62 -1.79 -6.70 -9.60
N ILE A 63 -1.44 -7.82 -8.99
CA ILE A 63 -0.93 -7.90 -7.63
C ILE A 63 0.52 -8.37 -7.67
N GLN A 64 1.42 -7.58 -7.09
CA GLN A 64 2.78 -8.03 -6.79
C GLN A 64 2.78 -8.74 -5.44
N MET A 65 3.27 -9.98 -5.40
CA MET A 65 3.38 -10.77 -4.17
C MET A 65 4.64 -10.43 -3.38
N ALA A 66 4.57 -10.56 -2.05
CA ALA A 66 5.64 -10.26 -1.10
C ALA A 66 6.25 -11.55 -0.52
N SER A 67 6.78 -12.41 -1.37
CA SER A 67 7.29 -13.73 -1.00
C SER A 67 8.38 -13.71 0.07
N GLU A 68 9.18 -12.64 0.13
CA GLU A 68 10.23 -12.51 1.14
C GLU A 68 9.68 -12.17 2.55
N PHE A 69 8.44 -11.69 2.67
CA PHE A 69 7.79 -11.38 3.95
C PHE A 69 6.86 -12.49 4.44
N ALA A 70 6.12 -13.11 3.53
CA ALA A 70 5.13 -14.14 3.86
C ALA A 70 5.26 -15.36 2.93
N PRO A 71 6.40 -16.09 2.96
CA PRO A 71 6.68 -17.16 2.01
C PRO A 71 5.66 -18.30 2.04
N VAL A 72 5.12 -18.68 3.18
CA VAL A 72 4.15 -19.77 3.31
C VAL A 72 2.78 -19.34 2.78
N HIS A 73 2.28 -18.15 3.18
CA HIS A 73 1.03 -17.62 2.66
C HIS A 73 1.11 -17.39 1.15
N VAL A 74 2.19 -16.81 0.64
CA VAL A 74 2.38 -16.63 -0.81
C VAL A 74 2.49 -17.96 -1.53
N GLY A 75 3.14 -18.96 -0.93
CA GLY A 75 3.16 -20.33 -1.44
C GLY A 75 1.76 -20.95 -1.55
N ASN A 76 0.90 -20.73 -0.56
CA ASN A 76 -0.50 -21.12 -0.60
C ASN A 76 -1.25 -20.38 -1.73
N ILE A 77 -1.11 -19.06 -1.81
CA ILE A 77 -1.75 -18.22 -2.83
C ILE A 77 -1.38 -18.70 -4.23
N ARG A 78 -0.12 -19.06 -4.48
CA ARG A 78 0.30 -19.64 -5.77
C ARG A 78 -0.41 -20.95 -6.09
N LYS A 79 -0.56 -21.85 -5.11
CA LYS A 79 -1.29 -23.12 -5.28
C LYS A 79 -2.77 -22.90 -5.57
N ILE A 80 -3.39 -21.96 -4.84
CA ILE A 80 -4.80 -21.57 -5.00
C ILE A 80 -5.01 -20.98 -6.40
N ALA A 81 -4.10 -20.13 -6.88
CA ALA A 81 -4.13 -19.52 -8.21
C ALA A 81 -3.94 -20.58 -9.31
N ALA A 82 -2.94 -21.46 -9.17
CA ALA A 82 -2.67 -22.53 -10.14
C ALA A 82 -3.83 -23.52 -10.24
N ALA A 83 -4.54 -23.79 -9.14
CA ALA A 83 -5.75 -24.62 -9.12
C ALA A 83 -7.00 -23.90 -9.63
N ARG A 84 -6.89 -22.64 -10.06
CA ARG A 84 -8.04 -21.82 -10.52
C ARG A 84 -9.15 -21.75 -9.47
N TRP A 85 -8.80 -21.83 -8.21
CA TRP A 85 -9.76 -21.90 -7.11
C TRP A 85 -10.65 -20.67 -7.00
N TRP A 86 -10.13 -19.49 -7.33
CA TRP A 86 -10.91 -18.25 -7.27
C TRP A 86 -11.94 -18.12 -8.42
N ASP A 87 -11.88 -18.96 -9.44
CA ASP A 87 -12.86 -18.91 -10.54
C ASP A 87 -14.27 -19.08 -9.98
N GLY A 88 -15.13 -18.12 -10.29
CA GLY A 88 -16.51 -18.09 -9.82
C GLY A 88 -16.69 -17.63 -8.36
N THR A 89 -15.61 -17.23 -7.67
CA THR A 89 -15.72 -16.50 -6.39
C THR A 89 -16.06 -15.02 -6.66
N SER A 90 -16.06 -14.18 -5.65
CA SER A 90 -16.47 -12.78 -5.83
C SER A 90 -15.73 -11.81 -4.91
N ILE A 91 -15.77 -10.52 -5.29
CA ILE A 91 -15.63 -9.44 -4.33
C ILE A 91 -16.91 -9.46 -3.49
N ASN A 92 -16.77 -9.71 -2.20
CA ASN A 92 -17.89 -9.95 -1.28
C ASN A 92 -18.01 -8.93 -0.15
N ARG A 93 -17.02 -8.04 -0.02
CA ARG A 93 -16.98 -6.97 0.99
C ARG A 93 -16.28 -5.73 0.44
N VAL A 94 -16.90 -4.58 0.63
CA VAL A 94 -16.29 -3.27 0.40
C VAL A 94 -16.65 -2.37 1.55
N GLN A 95 -15.74 -2.22 2.49
CA GLN A 95 -15.90 -1.35 3.65
C GLN A 95 -15.31 0.03 3.34
N ASP A 96 -16.12 1.07 3.52
CA ASP A 96 -15.68 2.44 3.25
C ASP A 96 -14.44 2.81 4.06
N ASN A 97 -13.55 3.54 3.44
CA ASN A 97 -12.28 4.00 4.02
C ASN A 97 -11.44 2.89 4.68
N TYR A 98 -11.59 1.64 4.24
CA TYR A 98 -10.89 0.51 4.84
C TYR A 98 -10.39 -0.49 3.81
N VAL A 99 -11.20 -1.49 3.41
CA VAL A 99 -10.75 -2.57 2.53
C VAL A 99 -11.81 -2.96 1.49
N VAL A 100 -11.33 -3.51 0.38
CA VAL A 100 -12.09 -4.37 -0.52
C VAL A 100 -11.60 -5.81 -0.35
N GLN A 101 -12.50 -6.77 -0.18
CA GLN A 101 -12.16 -8.17 0.10
C GLN A 101 -12.85 -9.09 -0.91
N TRP A 102 -12.14 -10.14 -1.28
CA TRP A 102 -12.64 -11.17 -2.20
C TRP A 102 -12.25 -12.57 -1.75
N GLY A 103 -13.05 -13.53 -2.20
CA GLY A 103 -12.90 -14.95 -1.91
C GLY A 103 -14.22 -15.69 -2.07
N ASP A 104 -14.38 -16.83 -1.38
CA ASP A 104 -15.63 -17.60 -1.40
C ASP A 104 -16.66 -17.03 -0.41
N ALA A 105 -17.61 -16.27 -0.93
CA ALA A 105 -18.69 -15.70 -0.11
C ALA A 105 -19.55 -16.73 0.63
N THR A 106 -19.43 -18.01 0.29
CA THR A 106 -20.18 -19.10 0.97
C THR A 106 -19.37 -19.78 2.07
N GLU A 107 -18.05 -19.55 2.10
CA GLU A 107 -17.09 -20.19 3.01
C GLU A 107 -17.10 -21.73 2.95
N ARG A 108 -17.55 -22.31 1.83
CA ARG A 108 -17.74 -23.76 1.66
C ARG A 108 -16.81 -24.38 0.64
N LYS A 109 -16.16 -23.57 -0.18
CA LYS A 109 -15.29 -24.08 -1.25
C LYS A 109 -14.04 -24.73 -0.64
N THR A 110 -13.88 -26.01 -0.89
CA THR A 110 -12.74 -26.79 -0.39
C THR A 110 -11.42 -26.22 -0.94
N LEU A 111 -10.44 -26.06 -0.07
CA LEU A 111 -9.10 -25.64 -0.48
C LEU A 111 -8.44 -26.69 -1.36
N PRO A 112 -7.61 -26.28 -2.34
CA PRO A 112 -6.85 -27.20 -3.17
C PRO A 112 -5.88 -28.05 -2.36
N GLU A 113 -5.53 -29.23 -2.89
CA GLU A 113 -4.53 -30.09 -2.29
C GLU A 113 -3.19 -29.36 -2.08
N GLY A 114 -2.54 -29.66 -0.97
CA GLY A 114 -1.26 -29.06 -0.61
C GLY A 114 -1.30 -27.62 -0.12
N VAL A 115 -2.48 -27.00 -0.01
CA VAL A 115 -2.65 -25.71 0.67
C VAL A 115 -2.68 -25.94 2.17
N ILE A 116 -1.85 -25.20 2.91
CA ILE A 116 -1.82 -25.24 4.37
C ILE A 116 -2.97 -24.38 4.87
N ALA A 117 -4.00 -25.03 5.45
CA ALA A 117 -5.21 -24.33 5.90
C ALA A 117 -4.94 -23.33 7.05
N LYS A 118 -3.97 -23.64 7.91
CA LYS A 118 -3.57 -22.82 9.06
C LYS A 118 -2.05 -22.68 9.11
N PRO A 119 -1.46 -21.83 8.27
CA PRO A 119 -0.01 -21.59 8.29
C PRO A 119 0.40 -20.91 9.60
N ALA A 120 1.68 -20.95 9.93
CA ALA A 120 2.23 -20.14 11.01
C ALA A 120 2.11 -18.64 10.67
N ALA A 121 2.04 -17.79 11.69
CA ALA A 121 1.95 -16.34 11.49
C ALA A 121 3.21 -15.80 10.82
N GLU A 122 3.02 -15.05 9.72
CA GLU A 122 4.08 -14.37 8.99
C GLU A 122 3.83 -12.85 9.04
N TYR A 123 3.73 -12.30 10.26
CA TYR A 123 3.39 -10.91 10.48
C TYR A 123 4.61 -9.98 10.50
N PHE A 124 5.79 -10.53 10.71
CA PHE A 124 7.08 -9.86 10.72
C PHE A 124 8.20 -10.89 10.49
N ARG A 125 9.40 -10.41 10.21
CA ARG A 125 10.60 -11.23 10.08
C ARG A 125 11.80 -10.54 10.75
N PRO A 126 12.87 -11.27 11.10
CA PRO A 126 14.10 -10.65 11.60
C PRO A 126 14.69 -9.66 10.60
N VAL A 127 15.12 -8.50 11.10
CA VAL A 127 15.81 -7.46 10.29
C VAL A 127 17.28 -7.79 10.07
N LYS A 128 17.84 -8.74 10.83
CA LYS A 128 19.25 -9.14 10.73
C LYS A 128 19.65 -9.51 9.30
N GLY A 129 20.70 -8.88 8.79
CA GLY A 129 21.20 -9.09 7.43
C GLY A 129 20.45 -8.30 6.34
N LEU A 130 19.46 -7.49 6.71
CA LEU A 130 18.78 -6.59 5.79
C LEU A 130 19.32 -5.16 5.96
N SER A 131 19.24 -4.38 4.90
CA SER A 131 19.63 -2.97 4.89
C SER A 131 18.48 -2.11 4.37
N PRO A 132 17.41 -1.89 5.18
CA PRO A 132 16.33 -0.99 4.78
C PRO A 132 16.80 0.45 4.70
N ASP A 133 16.24 1.21 3.79
CA ASP A 133 16.39 2.66 3.72
C ASP A 133 15.43 3.30 4.72
N TRP A 134 15.90 3.45 5.96
CA TRP A 134 15.12 4.01 7.05
C TRP A 134 14.92 5.50 6.88
N ILE A 135 13.74 5.98 7.27
CA ILE A 135 13.41 7.40 7.38
C ILE A 135 13.38 7.80 8.85
N ASP A 136 13.88 9.01 9.15
CA ASP A 136 14.01 9.48 10.53
C ASP A 136 12.84 10.36 10.99
N TRP A 137 11.62 10.01 10.56
CA TRP A 137 10.40 10.70 10.99
C TRP A 137 9.63 9.86 12.01
N PRO A 138 9.05 10.50 13.03
CA PRO A 138 8.23 9.81 14.02
C PRO A 138 7.08 9.04 13.38
N ASP A 139 6.86 7.82 13.87
CA ASP A 139 5.74 6.97 13.45
C ASP A 139 5.05 6.40 14.69
N PRO A 140 3.70 6.47 14.80
CA PRO A 140 2.99 5.98 15.98
C PRO A 140 2.91 4.46 16.08
N TYR A 141 3.23 3.72 15.02
CA TYR A 141 3.05 2.27 14.92
C TYR A 141 4.36 1.48 14.90
N ALA A 142 5.49 2.16 14.67
CA ALA A 142 6.80 1.54 14.57
C ALA A 142 7.89 2.43 15.17
N LYS A 143 8.95 1.84 15.70
CA LYS A 143 10.12 2.63 16.15
C LYS A 143 10.81 3.32 14.98
N ARG A 144 10.78 2.73 13.81
CA ARG A 144 11.31 3.25 12.56
C ARG A 144 10.42 2.81 11.41
N THR A 145 10.31 3.65 10.39
CA THR A 145 9.71 3.31 9.11
C THR A 145 10.70 3.54 7.98
N GLY A 146 10.45 2.96 6.83
CA GLY A 146 11.36 3.11 5.69
C GLY A 146 10.95 2.25 4.51
N PHE A 147 11.93 1.93 3.69
CA PHE A 147 11.71 1.14 2.48
C PHE A 147 12.75 0.02 2.37
N TRP A 148 12.31 -1.14 1.90
CA TRP A 148 13.20 -2.24 1.60
C TRP A 148 12.78 -2.92 0.30
N LYS A 149 13.67 -2.93 -0.70
CA LYS A 149 13.38 -3.46 -2.05
C LYS A 149 12.06 -2.95 -2.64
N GLY A 150 11.79 -1.64 -2.48
CA GLY A 150 10.56 -1.02 -2.96
C GLY A 150 9.31 -1.32 -2.14
N TRP A 151 9.41 -1.94 -0.95
CA TRP A 151 8.30 -2.16 -0.03
C TRP A 151 8.32 -1.15 1.11
N PRO A 152 7.19 -0.52 1.46
CA PRO A 152 7.10 0.29 2.67
C PRO A 152 7.11 -0.63 3.90
N VAL A 153 7.96 -0.31 4.87
CA VAL A 153 8.21 -1.17 6.03
C VAL A 153 8.21 -0.40 7.33
N GLY A 154 7.81 -1.09 8.41
CA GLY A 154 8.04 -0.70 9.79
C GLY A 154 9.06 -1.62 10.45
N GLY A 155 9.71 -1.14 11.51
CA GLY A 155 10.66 -1.93 12.28
C GLY A 155 10.73 -1.52 13.74
N ASP A 156 11.16 -2.45 14.61
CA ASP A 156 11.34 -2.23 16.06
C ASP A 156 12.80 -2.34 16.53
N GLY A 157 13.72 -2.60 15.62
CA GLY A 157 15.14 -2.82 15.85
C GLY A 157 15.54 -4.27 15.64
N ASP A 158 14.71 -5.22 16.02
CA ASP A 158 14.95 -6.66 15.84
C ASP A 158 14.20 -7.23 14.64
N ASN A 159 13.02 -6.72 14.37
CA ASN A 159 12.11 -7.18 13.34
C ASN A 159 11.75 -6.08 12.35
N ILE A 160 11.33 -6.54 11.16
CA ILE A 160 10.80 -5.71 10.07
C ILE A 160 9.49 -6.34 9.56
N TRP A 161 8.54 -5.50 9.17
CA TRP A 161 7.25 -5.91 8.64
C TRP A 161 6.76 -4.97 7.55
N LEU A 162 5.89 -5.46 6.66
CA LEU A 162 5.17 -4.62 5.72
C LEU A 162 4.14 -3.75 6.43
N THR A 163 3.94 -2.53 5.96
CA THR A 163 2.97 -1.59 6.52
C THR A 163 1.66 -1.61 5.73
N HIS A 164 0.51 -1.49 6.42
CA HIS A 164 -0.83 -1.46 5.81
C HIS A 164 -1.11 -0.13 5.11
N CYS A 165 -0.31 0.20 4.10
CA CYS A 165 -0.55 1.36 3.25
C CYS A 165 -1.65 1.08 2.22
N TYR A 166 -2.19 2.14 1.58
CA TYR A 166 -3.14 2.03 0.47
C TYR A 166 -2.62 1.09 -0.62
N GLY A 167 -3.48 0.20 -1.09
CA GLY A 167 -3.14 -0.80 -2.11
C GLY A 167 -2.42 -2.04 -1.60
N MET A 168 -2.02 -2.10 -0.31
CA MET A 168 -1.43 -3.32 0.25
C MET A 168 -2.47 -4.43 0.37
N VAL A 169 -2.04 -5.67 0.10
CA VAL A 169 -2.89 -6.87 0.10
C VAL A 169 -2.58 -7.73 1.31
N GLY A 170 -3.61 -8.02 2.10
CA GLY A 170 -3.52 -8.88 3.27
C GLY A 170 -4.42 -10.10 3.20
N VAL A 171 -4.17 -11.05 4.09
CA VAL A 171 -4.94 -12.30 4.20
C VAL A 171 -6.11 -12.12 5.15
N GLY A 172 -7.33 -12.39 4.68
CA GLY A 172 -8.52 -12.49 5.53
C GLY A 172 -8.39 -13.68 6.49
N ARG A 173 -8.73 -13.46 7.77
CA ARG A 173 -8.67 -14.48 8.82
C ARG A 173 -9.73 -14.28 9.88
N ASN A 174 -10.01 -15.33 10.62
CA ASN A 174 -10.82 -15.29 11.84
C ASN A 174 -9.96 -14.90 13.06
N LEU A 175 -10.51 -15.09 14.26
CA LEU A 175 -9.76 -14.83 15.50
C LEU A 175 -8.56 -15.77 15.65
N ALA A 176 -7.54 -15.29 16.39
CA ALA A 176 -6.40 -16.12 16.73
C ALA A 176 -6.83 -17.48 17.33
N PRO A 177 -6.15 -18.58 16.99
CA PRO A 177 -4.86 -18.69 16.32
C PRO A 177 -4.94 -18.74 14.78
N ASP A 178 -6.08 -18.44 14.16
CA ASP A 178 -6.23 -18.43 12.71
C ASP A 178 -5.40 -17.31 12.09
N THR A 179 -4.63 -17.62 11.06
CA THR A 179 -3.81 -16.68 10.30
C THR A 179 -4.29 -16.51 8.87
N GLY A 180 -5.34 -17.26 8.49
CA GLY A 180 -5.89 -17.35 7.15
C GLY A 180 -5.04 -18.22 6.22
N SER A 181 -5.68 -18.90 5.28
CA SER A 181 -5.00 -19.77 4.32
C SER A 181 -4.43 -19.01 3.12
N GLY A 182 -4.88 -17.79 2.87
CA GLY A 182 -4.65 -17.03 1.65
C GLY A 182 -5.78 -17.17 0.61
N ALA A 183 -6.84 -17.93 0.89
CA ALA A 183 -8.02 -18.03 0.01
C ALA A 183 -8.87 -16.75 0.05
N GLU A 184 -8.99 -16.13 1.22
CA GLU A 184 -9.60 -14.81 1.38
C GLU A 184 -8.51 -13.75 1.41
N LEU A 185 -8.62 -12.77 0.51
CA LEU A 185 -7.67 -11.65 0.40
C LEU A 185 -8.42 -10.32 0.42
N TYR A 186 -7.74 -9.30 0.91
CA TYR A 186 -8.25 -7.93 0.83
C TYR A 186 -7.17 -6.96 0.33
N ALA A 187 -7.58 -5.86 -0.29
CA ALA A 187 -6.74 -4.72 -0.57
C ALA A 187 -7.20 -3.50 0.24
N VAL A 188 -6.26 -2.73 0.78
CA VAL A 188 -6.55 -1.48 1.48
C VAL A 188 -7.00 -0.42 0.48
N ILE A 189 -8.19 0.15 0.66
CA ILE A 189 -8.78 1.17 -0.22
C ILE A 189 -9.04 2.52 0.49
N GLY A 190 -8.54 2.69 1.70
CA GLY A 190 -8.78 3.90 2.49
C GLY A 190 -7.56 4.37 3.24
N HIS A 191 -7.81 5.15 4.30
CA HIS A 191 -6.76 5.58 5.21
C HIS A 191 -6.02 4.36 5.77
N ALA A 192 -4.70 4.41 5.73
CA ALA A 192 -3.82 3.28 6.09
C ALA A 192 -4.16 2.69 7.47
N PRO A 193 -4.71 1.46 7.56
CA PRO A 193 -5.08 0.84 8.83
C PRO A 193 -3.85 0.26 9.54
N ARG A 194 -2.88 1.11 9.85
CA ARG A 194 -1.59 0.76 10.43
C ARG A 194 -1.69 0.00 11.77
N HIS A 195 -2.83 0.10 12.48
CA HIS A 195 -3.12 -0.72 13.65
C HIS A 195 -3.19 -2.23 13.36
N LEU A 196 -3.33 -2.62 12.09
CA LEU A 196 -3.25 -4.01 11.64
C LEU A 196 -1.82 -4.50 11.44
N ASP A 197 -0.83 -3.61 11.43
CA ASP A 197 0.58 -3.99 11.30
C ASP A 197 0.94 -5.03 12.39
N ARG A 198 1.61 -6.10 12.01
CA ARG A 198 1.97 -7.25 12.85
C ARG A 198 0.80 -8.07 13.41
N ASN A 199 -0.41 -7.85 12.90
CA ASN A 199 -1.61 -8.61 13.28
C ASN A 199 -2.18 -9.44 12.14
N ILE A 200 -1.81 -9.13 10.90
CA ILE A 200 -2.24 -9.82 9.69
C ILE A 200 -1.05 -9.98 8.76
N ALA A 201 -0.97 -11.11 8.06
CA ALA A 201 0.04 -11.33 7.03
C ALA A 201 -0.28 -10.46 5.80
N LEU A 202 0.59 -9.49 5.51
CA LEU A 202 0.61 -8.80 4.24
C LEU A 202 1.36 -9.64 3.22
N VAL A 203 0.71 -9.96 2.12
CA VAL A 203 1.19 -10.90 1.10
C VAL A 203 1.52 -10.26 -0.23
N GLY A 204 1.23 -8.94 -0.36
CA GLY A 204 1.48 -8.24 -1.61
C GLY A 204 0.95 -6.82 -1.63
N ARG A 205 0.93 -6.27 -2.83
CA ARG A 205 0.30 -4.97 -3.15
C ARG A 205 -0.32 -4.99 -4.53
N VAL A 206 -1.38 -4.25 -4.73
CA VAL A 206 -1.93 -3.94 -6.05
C VAL A 206 -1.02 -2.94 -6.74
N ILE A 207 -0.59 -3.24 -7.96
CA ILE A 207 0.28 -2.37 -8.76
C ILE A 207 -0.42 -1.82 -10.01
N GLU A 208 -1.59 -2.38 -10.35
CA GLU A 208 -2.47 -1.89 -11.41
C GLU A 208 -3.93 -2.27 -11.06
N GLY A 209 -4.88 -1.40 -11.36
CA GLY A 209 -6.30 -1.66 -11.16
C GLY A 209 -6.86 -1.25 -9.78
N MET A 210 -6.13 -0.44 -9.01
CA MET A 210 -6.63 0.11 -7.74
C MET A 210 -7.88 0.98 -7.93
N GLU A 211 -7.95 1.74 -9.03
CA GLU A 211 -9.11 2.56 -9.39
C GLU A 211 -10.38 1.71 -9.59
N PHE A 212 -10.22 0.50 -10.14
CA PHE A 212 -11.32 -0.45 -10.23
C PHE A 212 -11.77 -0.92 -8.85
N LEU A 213 -10.86 -1.37 -8.00
CA LEU A 213 -11.19 -1.87 -6.66
C LEU A 213 -11.78 -0.78 -5.75
N ALA A 214 -11.16 0.40 -5.72
CA ALA A 214 -11.56 1.50 -4.84
C ALA A 214 -12.91 2.14 -5.23
N SER A 215 -13.33 2.04 -6.50
CA SER A 215 -14.59 2.58 -6.99
C SER A 215 -15.79 1.65 -6.78
N ARG A 216 -15.61 0.47 -6.20
CA ARG A 216 -16.73 -0.46 -6.00
C ARG A 216 -17.76 0.09 -5.01
N PRO A 217 -19.05 -0.19 -5.23
CA PRO A 217 -20.09 0.18 -4.28
C PRO A 217 -19.77 -0.35 -2.88
N ARG A 218 -20.05 0.44 -1.86
CA ARG A 218 -19.84 0.03 -0.47
C ARG A 218 -20.90 -0.99 -0.07
N GLY A 219 -20.49 -2.04 0.67
CA GLY A 219 -21.43 -3.02 1.20
C GLY A 219 -22.32 -2.41 2.28
N THR A 220 -23.58 -2.85 2.32
CA THR A 220 -24.59 -2.33 3.23
C THR A 220 -24.78 -3.19 4.48
N GLY A 221 -24.19 -4.38 4.52
CA GLY A 221 -24.17 -5.26 5.67
C GLY A 221 -23.07 -4.92 6.66
N ASP A 222 -23.03 -5.67 7.75
CA ASP A 222 -22.03 -5.51 8.81
C ASP A 222 -20.62 -5.53 8.22
N LEU A 223 -19.75 -4.65 8.72
CA LEU A 223 -18.35 -4.51 8.28
C LEU A 223 -18.18 -4.27 6.77
N GLY A 224 -19.25 -3.85 6.05
CA GLY A 224 -19.21 -3.61 4.62
C GLY A 224 -19.33 -4.87 3.76
N PHE A 225 -19.84 -5.99 4.31
CA PHE A 225 -20.19 -7.13 3.47
C PHE A 225 -21.40 -6.82 2.60
N TYR A 226 -21.42 -7.40 1.41
CA TYR A 226 -22.60 -7.33 0.56
C TYR A 226 -23.69 -8.27 1.07
N THR A 227 -24.85 -7.73 1.38
CA THR A 227 -26.03 -8.49 1.82
C THR A 227 -26.82 -9.06 0.65
N ASP A 228 -26.78 -8.41 -0.51
CA ASP A 228 -27.38 -8.84 -1.74
C ASP A 228 -26.34 -9.51 -2.66
N GLY A 229 -26.58 -10.76 -3.06
CA GLY A 229 -25.72 -11.48 -4.02
C GLY A 229 -25.55 -10.78 -5.36
N GLN A 230 -26.50 -9.94 -5.77
CA GLN A 230 -26.44 -9.17 -7.01
C GLN A 230 -25.39 -8.04 -6.96
N GLN A 231 -25.02 -7.56 -5.78
CA GLN A 231 -23.98 -6.54 -5.60
C GLN A 231 -22.55 -7.12 -5.71
N ARG A 232 -22.41 -8.45 -5.59
CA ARG A 232 -21.13 -9.12 -5.67
C ARG A 232 -20.60 -9.13 -7.09
N ILE A 233 -19.33 -8.78 -7.23
CA ILE A 233 -18.65 -8.79 -8.53
C ILE A 233 -17.94 -10.12 -8.68
N ALA A 234 -18.39 -10.91 -9.64
CA ALA A 234 -17.80 -12.22 -9.92
C ALA A 234 -16.34 -12.08 -10.39
N ILE A 235 -15.47 -12.90 -9.81
CA ILE A 235 -14.10 -13.08 -10.26
C ILE A 235 -14.10 -14.11 -11.39
N GLY A 236 -13.68 -13.67 -12.57
CA GLY A 236 -13.49 -14.56 -13.71
C GLY A 236 -12.27 -15.44 -13.52
N SER A 237 -11.16 -14.85 -13.10
CA SER A 237 -9.95 -15.60 -12.77
C SER A 237 -9.00 -14.81 -11.87
N ILE A 238 -8.23 -15.53 -11.03
CA ILE A 238 -6.96 -15.05 -10.48
C ILE A 238 -5.91 -16.11 -10.79
N LYS A 239 -4.89 -15.73 -11.55
CA LYS A 239 -3.87 -16.65 -12.07
C LYS A 239 -2.48 -16.04 -12.00
N PRO A 240 -1.40 -16.83 -11.97
CA PRO A 240 -0.05 -16.32 -12.17
C PRO A 240 0.03 -15.51 -13.48
N MET A 241 0.82 -14.44 -13.50
CA MET A 241 1.02 -13.66 -14.73
C MET A 241 1.62 -14.50 -15.86
N SER A 242 2.45 -15.50 -15.52
CA SER A 242 2.99 -16.46 -16.48
C SER A 242 1.91 -17.21 -17.28
N ASP A 243 0.77 -17.45 -16.66
CA ASP A 243 -0.34 -18.21 -17.23
C ASP A 243 -1.36 -17.30 -17.95
N ALA A 244 -1.11 -16.00 -17.97
CA ALA A 244 -1.92 -15.06 -18.72
C ALA A 244 -1.71 -15.24 -20.24
N GLU A 245 -2.75 -14.96 -21.01
CA GLU A 245 -2.63 -14.91 -22.46
C GLU A 245 -1.62 -13.84 -22.90
N ALA A 246 -0.97 -14.03 -24.04
CA ALA A 246 0.11 -13.16 -24.52
C ALA A 246 -0.29 -11.67 -24.53
N GLY A 247 -1.52 -11.35 -24.95
CA GLY A 247 -2.04 -9.97 -24.96
C GLY A 247 -2.35 -9.38 -23.57
N ALA A 248 -2.46 -10.23 -22.56
CA ALA A 248 -2.72 -9.82 -21.18
C ALA A 248 -1.43 -9.73 -20.33
N LYS A 249 -0.32 -10.29 -20.79
CA LYS A 249 0.96 -10.21 -20.08
C LYS A 249 1.50 -8.79 -20.04
N SER A 250 2.05 -8.41 -18.89
CA SER A 250 2.71 -7.11 -18.72
C SER A 250 3.88 -7.28 -17.77
N ARG A 251 4.97 -6.56 -18.08
CA ARG A 251 6.15 -6.46 -17.21
C ARG A 251 6.04 -5.17 -16.40
N TYR A 252 6.58 -5.20 -15.20
CA TYR A 252 6.53 -4.04 -14.29
C TYR A 252 7.89 -3.80 -13.65
N GLN A 253 8.12 -2.53 -13.33
CA GLN A 253 9.33 -2.08 -12.65
C GLN A 253 8.94 -1.14 -11.51
N TYR A 254 9.70 -1.19 -10.41
CA TYR A 254 9.60 -0.19 -9.35
C TYR A 254 10.82 0.71 -9.33
N LEU A 255 10.62 1.97 -8.93
CA LEU A 255 11.71 2.94 -8.80
C LEU A 255 12.56 2.61 -7.58
N SER A 256 13.88 2.65 -7.74
CA SER A 256 14.88 2.34 -6.72
C SER A 256 16.03 3.36 -6.76
N SER A 257 17.13 3.06 -6.07
CA SER A 257 18.39 3.80 -6.14
C SER A 257 18.28 5.28 -5.74
N LYS A 258 19.14 6.10 -6.31
CA LYS A 258 19.19 7.55 -6.02
C LYS A 258 17.92 8.28 -6.42
N SER A 259 17.30 7.91 -7.53
CA SER A 259 16.04 8.52 -7.97
C SER A 259 14.92 8.26 -6.99
N PHE A 260 14.84 7.06 -6.38
CA PHE A 260 13.86 6.82 -5.33
C PHE A 260 14.14 7.66 -4.08
N SER A 261 15.41 7.79 -3.65
CA SER A 261 15.74 8.65 -2.51
C SER A 261 15.34 10.11 -2.76
N ALA A 262 15.64 10.64 -3.94
CA ALA A 262 15.22 11.99 -4.32
C ALA A 262 13.69 12.14 -4.37
N TYR A 263 13.00 11.15 -4.93
CA TYR A 263 11.53 11.10 -4.95
C TYR A 263 10.94 11.07 -3.53
N ARG A 264 11.46 10.21 -2.66
CA ARG A 264 11.08 10.10 -1.25
C ARG A 264 11.21 11.45 -0.54
N ASP A 265 12.36 12.07 -0.67
CA ASP A 265 12.66 13.34 0.00
C ASP A 265 11.77 14.48 -0.53
N ALA A 266 11.52 14.51 -1.83
CA ALA A 266 10.58 15.45 -2.44
C ALA A 266 9.14 15.18 -1.99
N ARG A 267 8.72 13.93 -1.83
CA ARG A 267 7.38 13.57 -1.31
C ARG A 267 7.21 14.02 0.14
N ALA A 268 8.23 13.82 0.95
CA ALA A 268 8.20 14.14 2.37
C ALA A 268 8.21 15.64 2.64
N ASN A 269 8.84 16.42 1.75
CA ASN A 269 9.03 17.84 1.99
C ASN A 269 8.87 18.61 0.67
N ARG A 270 7.62 18.67 0.18
CA ARG A 270 7.25 19.33 -1.07
C ARG A 270 7.67 20.80 -1.07
N ARG A 271 8.49 21.17 -2.05
CA ARG A 271 8.97 22.56 -2.27
C ARG A 271 8.75 23.06 -3.69
N ASP A 272 8.02 22.29 -4.50
CA ASP A 272 7.58 22.75 -5.81
C ASP A 272 6.53 23.88 -5.66
N PRO A 273 6.30 24.68 -6.71
CA PRO A 273 5.55 25.94 -6.60
C PRO A 273 4.12 25.84 -6.08
N PHE A 274 3.55 24.63 -6.02
CA PHE A 274 2.21 24.42 -5.48
C PHE A 274 2.16 24.56 -3.94
N PHE A 275 3.27 24.30 -3.23
CA PHE A 275 3.28 24.24 -1.77
C PHE A 275 3.78 25.52 -1.13
N ASN A 276 2.93 26.13 -0.30
CA ASN A 276 3.27 27.35 0.46
C ASN A 276 4.10 27.03 1.72
N VAL A 277 3.82 25.90 2.37
CA VAL A 277 4.49 25.48 3.61
C VAL A 277 4.94 24.04 3.46
N PRO A 278 6.25 23.79 3.32
CA PRO A 278 6.81 22.43 3.31
C PRO A 278 6.55 21.71 4.63
N ALA A 279 6.12 20.44 4.57
CA ALA A 279 5.75 19.68 5.77
C ALA A 279 6.96 19.25 6.62
N GLY A 280 8.15 19.09 6.02
CA GLY A 280 9.36 18.66 6.73
C GLY A 280 9.38 17.18 7.10
N GLY A 281 8.44 16.37 6.60
CA GLY A 281 8.35 14.94 6.85
C GLY A 281 7.08 14.33 6.23
N ALA A 282 6.97 13.02 6.22
CA ALA A 282 5.79 12.31 5.77
C ALA A 282 5.62 10.98 6.49
N ASP A 283 4.37 10.54 6.66
CA ASP A 283 4.07 9.13 6.94
C ASP A 283 4.57 8.24 5.80
N VAL A 284 5.06 7.05 6.11
CA VAL A 284 5.60 6.10 5.12
C VAL A 284 4.57 5.76 4.04
N CYS A 285 3.29 5.72 4.38
CA CYS A 285 2.21 5.45 3.45
C CYS A 285 1.90 6.63 2.50
N ASN A 286 2.38 7.83 2.80
CA ASN A 286 2.28 9.00 1.92
C ASN A 286 3.42 9.08 0.89
N ILE A 287 4.30 8.08 0.89
CA ILE A 287 5.39 7.93 -0.08
C ILE A 287 5.17 6.64 -0.89
N PRO A 288 4.16 6.59 -1.78
CA PRO A 288 3.95 5.43 -2.62
C PRO A 288 5.15 5.22 -3.53
N VAL A 289 5.70 4.00 -3.53
CA VAL A 289 6.81 3.65 -4.41
C VAL A 289 6.34 3.69 -5.86
N PRO A 290 6.95 4.49 -6.74
CA PRO A 290 6.57 4.54 -8.14
C PRO A 290 6.73 3.18 -8.83
N ILE A 291 5.69 2.77 -9.56
CA ILE A 291 5.67 1.55 -10.36
C ILE A 291 5.23 1.94 -11.77
N ARG A 292 5.83 1.30 -12.78
CA ARG A 292 5.47 1.47 -14.18
C ARG A 292 5.39 0.14 -14.91
N ARG A 293 4.65 0.09 -16.00
CA ARG A 293 4.83 -0.98 -16.98
C ARG A 293 6.17 -0.80 -17.66
N ALA A 294 6.92 -1.89 -17.79
CA ALA A 294 8.12 -1.90 -18.60
C ALA A 294 7.75 -1.92 -20.09
N SER A 295 8.42 -1.11 -20.87
CA SER A 295 8.30 -1.09 -22.35
C SER A 295 8.86 -2.37 -22.97
#